data_c97c7829a04b5e5b8d861b7977279cf4
#
_entry.id   c97c7829a04b5e5b8d861b7977279cf4
#
_cell.length_a   1.000
_cell.length_b   1.000
_cell.length_c   1.000
_cell.angle_alpha   90.00
_cell.angle_beta   90.00
_cell.angle_gamma   90.00
#
_symmetry.space_group_name_H-M   'P 1'
#
loop_
_entity.id
_entity.type
_entity.pdbx_description
1 polymer ?
#
loop_
_entity_poly.entity_id
_entity_poly.type
_entity_poly.pdbx_seq_one_letter_code
_entity_poly.pdbx_strand_id
1 'polypeptide(L)'
;MARKGRSQPDRLPEPLGEHAAFAIRGLQELPLAISAAMRKHQLRLPDRQCRMSQLSSRVQRLVVMLATSLYAARQNDEVVRAAADIVCQDLRRELTGKLPGDRYFRAANAVGASVAEGKFASIAGVAPDEILMKYDAT
;
A
#
# COMPACT_ATOMS: atom_id res chain seq x y z
N MET A 1 41.93 12.03 8.56
CA MET A 1 40.73 11.27 9.01
C MET A 1 39.57 11.64 8.10
N ALA A 2 39.27 10.82 7.10
CA ALA A 2 38.21 11.06 6.16
C ALA A 2 36.86 10.71 6.80
N ARG A 3 35.97 11.70 6.94
CA ARG A 3 34.59 11.53 7.34
C ARG A 3 33.87 10.73 6.24
N LYS A 4 33.60 9.45 6.52
CA LYS A 4 32.75 8.59 5.70
C LYS A 4 31.40 9.30 5.51
N GLY A 5 31.14 9.77 4.28
CA GLY A 5 29.86 10.34 3.90
C GLY A 5 28.77 9.34 4.19
N ARG A 6 27.83 9.71 5.06
CA ARG A 6 26.55 9.04 5.20
C ARG A 6 25.87 9.19 3.85
N SER A 7 25.83 8.12 3.08
CA SER A 7 24.95 8.05 1.91
C SER A 7 23.56 8.39 2.39
N GLN A 8 23.04 9.54 1.97
CA GLN A 8 21.62 9.83 2.13
C GLN A 8 20.90 8.70 1.42
N PRO A 9 19.93 8.03 2.05
CA PRO A 9 19.08 7.09 1.33
C PRO A 9 18.45 7.87 0.18
N ASP A 10 18.65 7.37 -1.04
CA ASP A 10 18.07 7.94 -2.24
C ASP A 10 16.62 8.28 -1.97
N ARG A 11 16.26 9.57 -2.06
CA ARG A 11 14.88 10.00 -1.83
C ARG A 11 14.00 9.29 -2.85
N LEU A 12 13.09 8.48 -2.36
CA LEU A 12 12.11 7.84 -3.20
C LEU A 12 11.31 8.92 -3.95
N PRO A 13 10.96 8.68 -5.22
CA PRO A 13 10.17 9.64 -5.99
C PRO A 13 8.81 9.88 -5.31
N GLU A 14 8.37 11.12 -5.33
CA GLU A 14 7.03 11.48 -4.86
C GLU A 14 5.97 10.95 -5.86
N PRO A 15 4.80 10.45 -5.39
CA PRO A 15 4.33 10.42 -4.00
C PRO A 15 4.74 9.18 -3.20
N LEU A 16 5.49 8.25 -3.76
CA LEU A 16 5.87 6.97 -3.14
C LEU A 16 6.72 7.17 -1.87
N GLY A 17 7.54 8.22 -1.84
CA GLY A 17 8.33 8.59 -0.67
C GLY A 17 7.46 8.97 0.54
N GLU A 18 6.36 9.67 0.32
CA GLU A 18 5.39 9.99 1.38
C GLU A 18 4.72 8.73 1.95
N HIS A 19 4.35 7.79 1.09
CA HIS A 19 3.74 6.53 1.51
C HIS A 19 4.71 5.66 2.31
N ALA A 20 5.96 5.56 1.86
CA ALA A 20 6.99 4.83 2.58
C ALA A 20 7.26 5.46 3.97
N ALA A 21 7.36 6.79 4.05
CA ALA A 21 7.54 7.50 5.32
C ALA A 21 6.35 7.30 6.28
N PHE A 22 5.13 7.32 5.76
CA PHE A 22 3.93 7.03 6.56
C PHE A 22 3.95 5.60 7.11
N ALA A 23 4.29 4.62 6.26
CA ALA A 23 4.37 3.22 6.65
C ALA A 23 5.45 2.99 7.73
N ILE A 24 6.63 3.57 7.56
CA ILE A 24 7.74 3.47 8.54
C ILE A 24 7.32 4.03 9.89
N ARG A 25 6.73 5.23 9.92
CA ARG A 25 6.25 5.83 11.18
C ARG A 25 5.21 4.96 11.86
N GLY A 26 4.24 4.46 11.08
CA GLY A 26 3.22 3.56 11.62
C GLY A 26 3.80 2.27 12.21
N LEU A 27 4.80 1.68 11.56
CA LEU A 27 5.50 0.50 12.06
C LEU A 27 6.32 0.80 13.32
N GLN A 28 6.93 1.98 13.43
CA GLN A 28 7.68 2.39 14.62
C GLN A 28 6.79 2.63 15.85
N GLU A 29 5.54 3.04 15.65
CA GLU A 29 4.57 3.26 16.72
C GLU A 29 3.93 1.96 17.24
N LEU A 30 3.94 0.90 16.43
CA LEU A 30 3.28 -0.38 16.75
C LEU A 30 3.78 -1.06 18.03
N PRO A 31 5.10 -1.13 18.34
CA PRO A 31 5.57 -1.77 19.56
C PRO A 31 4.96 -1.17 20.82
N LEU A 32 4.79 0.16 20.85
CA LEU A 32 4.13 0.86 21.96
C LEU A 32 2.65 0.52 22.05
N ALA A 33 1.94 0.46 20.92
CA ALA A 33 0.54 0.09 20.87
C ALA A 33 0.31 -1.36 21.30
N ILE A 34 1.17 -2.30 20.87
CA ILE A 34 1.14 -3.70 21.27
C ILE A 34 1.40 -3.83 22.77
N SER A 35 2.45 -3.17 23.29
CA SER A 35 2.79 -3.19 24.70
C SER A 35 1.68 -2.62 25.57
N ALA A 36 1.02 -1.54 25.15
CA ALA A 36 -0.12 -0.94 25.84
C ALA A 36 -1.33 -1.89 25.86
N ALA A 37 -1.63 -2.54 24.72
CA ALA A 37 -2.70 -3.52 24.62
C ALA A 37 -2.44 -4.73 25.52
N MET A 38 -1.21 -5.24 25.54
CA MET A 38 -0.82 -6.36 26.39
C MET A 38 -0.93 -6.04 27.89
N ARG A 39 -0.52 -4.85 28.32
CA ARG A 39 -0.63 -4.42 29.72
C ARG A 39 -2.10 -4.24 30.16
N LYS A 40 -2.94 -3.71 29.28
CA LYS A 40 -4.34 -3.42 29.62
C LYS A 40 -5.21 -4.68 29.73
N HIS A 41 -4.87 -5.74 29.00
CA HIS A 41 -5.75 -6.91 28.81
C HIS A 41 -5.18 -8.22 29.35
N GLN A 42 -4.23 -8.19 30.30
CA GLN A 42 -3.57 -9.42 30.81
C GLN A 42 -4.52 -10.54 31.30
N LEU A 43 -5.78 -10.24 31.55
CA LEU A 43 -6.71 -11.18 32.19
C LEU A 43 -8.00 -11.50 31.38
N ARG A 44 -8.20 -10.95 30.18
CA ARG A 44 -9.42 -11.18 29.39
C ARG A 44 -9.12 -11.62 27.96
N LEU A 45 -9.05 -12.91 27.74
CA LEU A 45 -8.71 -13.56 26.46
C LEU A 45 -9.66 -13.26 25.26
N PRO A 46 -11.00 -13.17 25.40
CA PRO A 46 -11.88 -12.92 24.26
C PRO A 46 -11.70 -11.54 23.65
N ASP A 47 -11.57 -10.48 24.47
CA ASP A 47 -11.36 -9.11 23.99
C ASP A 47 -9.97 -8.89 23.38
N ARG A 48 -9.03 -9.78 23.69
CA ARG A 48 -7.69 -9.79 23.13
C ARG A 48 -7.65 -10.18 21.66
N GLN A 49 -8.42 -11.18 21.26
CA GLN A 49 -8.37 -11.72 19.90
C GLN A 49 -8.77 -10.67 18.86
N CYS A 50 -9.86 -9.94 19.08
CA CYS A 50 -10.30 -8.87 18.20
C CYS A 50 -9.24 -7.75 18.09
N ARG A 51 -8.64 -7.35 19.23
CA ARG A 51 -7.65 -6.28 19.25
C ARG A 51 -6.32 -6.71 18.64
N MET A 52 -5.89 -7.93 18.89
CA MET A 52 -4.71 -8.50 18.24
C MET A 52 -4.91 -8.66 16.74
N SER A 53 -6.09 -9.07 16.30
CA SER A 53 -6.45 -9.13 14.88
C SER A 53 -6.39 -7.76 14.21
N GLN A 54 -6.91 -6.71 14.86
CA GLN A 54 -6.82 -5.33 14.36
C GLN A 54 -5.37 -4.85 14.24
N LEU A 55 -4.54 -5.12 15.26
CA LEU A 55 -3.13 -4.77 15.23
C LEU A 55 -2.38 -5.53 14.14
N SER A 56 -2.63 -6.83 13.99
CA SER A 56 -2.06 -7.66 12.92
C SER A 56 -2.45 -7.13 11.53
N SER A 57 -3.71 -6.80 11.33
CA SER A 57 -4.19 -6.21 10.07
C SER A 57 -3.53 -4.86 9.78
N ARG A 58 -3.31 -4.04 10.83
CA ARG A 58 -2.59 -2.77 10.69
C ARG A 58 -1.14 -2.98 10.28
N VAL A 59 -0.44 -3.93 10.91
CA VAL A 59 0.93 -4.30 10.52
C VAL A 59 0.99 -4.72 9.06
N GLN A 60 0.11 -5.63 8.66
CA GLN A 60 0.08 -6.15 7.28
C GLN A 60 -0.10 -5.01 6.27
N ARG A 61 -1.06 -4.10 6.48
CA ARG A 61 -1.27 -2.97 5.58
C ARG A 61 -0.06 -2.03 5.49
N LEU A 62 0.59 -1.76 6.61
CA LEU A 62 1.79 -0.92 6.63
C LEU A 62 2.97 -1.58 5.91
N VAL A 63 3.16 -2.89 6.11
CA VAL A 63 4.22 -3.66 5.41
C VAL A 63 3.95 -3.71 3.91
N VAL A 64 2.71 -3.98 3.49
CA VAL A 64 2.33 -3.98 2.07
C VAL A 64 2.54 -2.60 1.45
N MET A 65 2.15 -1.52 2.14
CA MET A 65 2.37 -0.14 1.67
C MET A 65 3.87 0.14 1.48
N LEU A 66 4.70 -0.23 2.45
CA LEU A 66 6.14 -0.03 2.37
C LEU A 66 6.75 -0.83 1.22
N ALA A 67 6.42 -2.12 1.12
CA ALA A 67 6.91 -2.99 0.06
C ALA A 67 6.50 -2.50 -1.33
N THR A 68 5.23 -2.10 -1.50
CA THR A 68 4.70 -1.55 -2.76
C THR A 68 5.44 -0.26 -3.15
N SER A 69 5.64 0.66 -2.20
CA SER A 69 6.35 1.92 -2.45
C SER A 69 7.79 1.68 -2.87
N LEU A 70 8.51 0.79 -2.19
CA LEU A 70 9.90 0.46 -2.49
C LEU A 70 10.04 -0.28 -3.82
N TYR A 71 9.14 -1.21 -4.12
CA TYR A 71 9.13 -1.92 -5.38
C TYR A 71 8.89 -0.97 -6.55
N ALA A 72 7.84 -0.17 -6.48
CA ALA A 72 7.46 0.74 -7.55
C ALA A 72 8.53 1.84 -7.79
N ALA A 73 9.19 2.31 -6.73
CA ALA A 73 10.26 3.29 -6.85
C ALA A 73 11.46 2.79 -7.70
N ARG A 74 11.67 1.48 -7.75
CA ARG A 74 12.73 0.85 -8.55
C ARG A 74 12.32 0.62 -10.01
N GLN A 75 11.05 0.74 -10.33
CA GLN A 75 10.55 0.57 -11.70
C GLN A 75 10.75 1.85 -12.50
N ASN A 76 11.13 1.72 -13.76
CA ASN A 76 11.22 2.85 -14.69
C ASN A 76 9.89 3.11 -15.44
N ASP A 77 8.83 2.42 -15.04
CA ASP A 77 7.50 2.52 -15.64
C ASP A 77 6.62 3.45 -14.79
N GLU A 78 6.21 4.56 -15.40
CA GLU A 78 5.36 5.55 -14.73
C GLU A 78 3.96 5.01 -14.42
N VAL A 79 3.44 4.09 -15.25
CA VAL A 79 2.11 3.48 -15.01
C VAL A 79 2.17 2.58 -13.78
N VAL A 80 3.26 1.82 -13.60
CA VAL A 80 3.48 1.01 -12.39
C VAL A 80 3.58 1.88 -11.15
N ARG A 81 4.29 3.01 -11.24
CA ARG A 81 4.40 3.96 -10.12
C ARG A 81 3.05 4.60 -9.77
N ALA A 82 2.28 4.98 -10.78
CA ALA A 82 0.94 5.53 -10.59
C ALA A 82 -0.05 4.51 -10.00
N ALA A 83 0.01 3.27 -10.46
CA ALA A 83 -0.79 2.18 -9.89
C ALA A 83 -0.43 1.91 -8.42
N ALA A 84 0.86 1.91 -8.09
CA ALA A 84 1.34 1.77 -6.72
C ALA A 84 0.90 2.93 -5.81
N ASP A 85 0.87 4.15 -6.31
CA ASP A 85 0.33 5.30 -5.57
C ASP A 85 -1.14 5.10 -5.21
N ILE A 86 -1.97 4.59 -6.13
CA ILE A 86 -3.38 4.30 -5.86
C ILE A 86 -3.52 3.23 -4.77
N VAL A 87 -2.78 2.12 -4.89
CA VAL A 87 -2.80 1.05 -3.87
C VAL A 87 -2.39 1.59 -2.50
N CYS A 88 -1.35 2.41 -2.44
CA CYS A 88 -0.91 3.02 -1.19
C CYS A 88 -1.93 4.02 -0.62
N GLN A 89 -2.62 4.79 -1.47
CA GLN A 89 -3.69 5.68 -1.04
C GLN A 89 -4.87 4.88 -0.47
N ASP A 90 -5.24 3.75 -1.06
CA ASP A 90 -6.29 2.86 -0.55
C ASP A 90 -5.93 2.28 0.81
N LEU A 91 -4.73 1.72 0.96
CA LEU A 91 -4.24 1.20 2.24
C LEU A 91 -4.20 2.28 3.32
N ARG A 92 -3.76 3.50 2.95
CA ARG A 92 -3.72 4.64 3.87
C ARG A 92 -5.12 5.07 4.30
N ARG A 93 -6.08 5.04 3.38
CA ARG A 93 -7.48 5.31 3.67
C ARG A 93 -8.06 4.30 4.65
N GLU A 94 -7.81 3.01 4.45
CA GLU A 94 -8.23 1.96 5.39
C GLU A 94 -7.62 2.12 6.78
N LEU A 95 -6.37 2.57 6.87
CA LEU A 95 -5.67 2.81 8.13
C LEU A 95 -6.15 4.08 8.86
N THR A 96 -6.57 5.11 8.14
CA THR A 96 -6.93 6.42 8.69
C THR A 96 -8.43 6.67 8.75
N GLY A 97 -9.23 5.90 8.02
CA GLY A 97 -10.68 6.13 7.87
C GLY A 97 -11.05 7.35 7.03
N LYS A 98 -10.07 7.98 6.37
CA LYS A 98 -10.33 9.18 5.54
C LYS A 98 -10.97 8.78 4.21
N LEU A 99 -11.97 9.54 3.78
CA LEU A 99 -12.57 9.37 2.46
C LEU A 99 -11.62 9.78 1.34
N PRO A 100 -11.75 9.17 0.14
CA PRO A 100 -10.96 9.56 -1.02
C PRO A 100 -11.32 10.98 -1.46
N GLY A 101 -10.29 11.74 -1.86
CA GLY A 101 -10.47 13.09 -2.41
C GLY A 101 -10.23 13.12 -3.92
N ASP A 102 -10.34 14.31 -4.51
CA ASP A 102 -10.18 14.54 -5.96
C ASP A 102 -8.84 14.05 -6.52
N ARG A 103 -7.78 14.10 -5.70
CA ARG A 103 -6.46 13.59 -6.08
C ARG A 103 -6.53 12.09 -6.39
N TYR A 104 -7.23 11.33 -5.55
CA TYR A 104 -7.40 9.88 -5.74
C TYR A 104 -8.15 9.58 -7.03
N PHE A 105 -9.27 10.24 -7.27
CA PHE A 105 -10.09 10.00 -8.46
C PHE A 105 -9.36 10.38 -9.76
N ARG A 106 -8.60 11.48 -9.75
CA ARG A 106 -7.77 11.86 -10.90
C ARG A 106 -6.68 10.82 -11.19
N ALA A 107 -6.01 10.33 -10.16
CA ALA A 107 -4.99 9.29 -10.29
C ALA A 107 -5.60 7.98 -10.80
N ALA A 108 -6.74 7.56 -10.26
CA ALA A 108 -7.44 6.35 -10.69
C ALA A 108 -7.88 6.43 -12.16
N ASN A 109 -8.44 7.56 -12.59
CA ASN A 109 -8.83 7.79 -13.97
C ASN A 109 -7.62 7.75 -14.93
N ALA A 110 -6.51 8.37 -14.54
CA ALA A 110 -5.29 8.38 -15.36
C ALA A 110 -4.70 6.97 -15.53
N VAL A 111 -4.67 6.17 -14.47
CA VAL A 111 -4.23 4.77 -14.55
C VAL A 111 -5.20 3.94 -15.36
N GLY A 112 -6.51 4.11 -15.17
CA GLY A 112 -7.54 3.41 -15.94
C GLY A 112 -7.41 3.69 -17.44
N ALA A 113 -7.19 4.94 -17.83
CA ALA A 113 -6.93 5.31 -19.22
C ALA A 113 -5.66 4.64 -19.78
N SER A 114 -4.57 4.63 -19.01
CA SER A 114 -3.32 3.97 -19.41
C SER A 114 -3.48 2.47 -19.59
N VAL A 115 -4.27 1.82 -18.75
CA VAL A 115 -4.60 0.39 -18.87
C VAL A 115 -5.42 0.13 -20.12
N ALA A 116 -6.45 0.97 -20.39
CA ALA A 116 -7.30 0.85 -21.58
C ALA A 116 -6.52 1.05 -22.88
N GLU A 117 -5.50 1.91 -22.87
CA GLU A 117 -4.60 2.15 -23.99
C GLU A 117 -3.49 1.07 -24.14
N GLY A 118 -3.49 0.04 -23.29
CA GLY A 118 -2.51 -1.03 -23.32
C GLY A 118 -1.11 -0.65 -22.84
N LYS A 119 -0.97 0.47 -22.13
CA LYS A 119 0.32 0.99 -21.64
C LYS A 119 0.83 0.31 -20.36
N PHE A 120 0.02 -0.55 -19.74
CA PHE A 120 0.43 -1.26 -18.54
C PHE A 120 1.15 -2.57 -18.90
N ALA A 121 2.43 -2.48 -19.20
CA ALA A 121 3.24 -3.60 -19.66
C ALA A 121 3.31 -4.77 -18.68
N SER A 122 3.18 -4.50 -17.37
CA SER A 122 3.21 -5.55 -16.32
C SER A 122 2.06 -6.55 -16.40
N ILE A 123 0.96 -6.21 -17.06
CA ILE A 123 -0.18 -7.11 -17.31
C ILE A 123 -0.24 -7.57 -18.77
N ALA A 124 0.75 -7.18 -19.60
CA ALA A 124 0.83 -7.61 -20.97
C ALA A 124 1.02 -9.14 -21.01
N GLY A 125 0.20 -9.83 -21.80
CA GLY A 125 0.22 -11.30 -21.90
C GLY A 125 -0.64 -12.01 -20.87
N VAL A 126 -1.23 -11.31 -19.90
CA VAL A 126 -2.37 -11.84 -19.15
C VAL A 126 -3.58 -11.79 -20.08
N ALA A 127 -3.81 -12.90 -20.81
CA ALA A 127 -5.04 -13.01 -21.57
C ALA A 127 -6.22 -12.91 -20.58
N PRO A 128 -7.23 -12.07 -20.85
CA PRO A 128 -8.45 -12.15 -20.10
C PRO A 128 -9.04 -13.53 -20.42
N ASP A 129 -8.90 -14.48 -19.50
CA ASP A 129 -9.70 -15.69 -19.56
C ASP A 129 -11.15 -15.25 -19.68
N GLU A 130 -11.93 -15.95 -20.51
CA GLU A 130 -13.35 -15.64 -20.67
C GLU A 130 -14.04 -15.71 -19.30
N ILE A 131 -14.09 -14.59 -18.59
CA ILE A 131 -14.71 -14.47 -17.28
C ILE A 131 -16.25 -14.55 -17.41
N LEU A 132 -16.76 -14.30 -18.62
CA LEU A 132 -18.16 -14.44 -18.93
C LEU A 132 -18.45 -15.85 -19.45
N MET A 133 -19.23 -16.62 -18.69
CA MET A 133 -19.83 -17.83 -19.21
C MET A 133 -20.59 -17.48 -20.46
N LYS A 134 -20.30 -18.17 -21.58
CA LYS A 134 -21.15 -18.08 -22.78
C LYS A 134 -22.54 -18.56 -22.39
N TYR A 135 -23.47 -17.63 -22.33
CA TYR A 135 -24.88 -18.00 -22.32
C TYR A 135 -25.20 -18.51 -23.71
N ASP A 136 -25.31 -19.82 -23.86
CA ASP A 136 -25.94 -20.38 -25.05
C ASP A 136 -27.40 -19.94 -25.03
N ALA A 137 -27.73 -18.99 -25.91
CA ALA A 137 -29.12 -18.62 -26.16
C ALA A 137 -29.79 -19.83 -26.82
N THR A 138 -30.56 -20.60 -26.04
CA THR A 138 -31.53 -21.57 -26.54
C THR A 138 -32.72 -20.87 -27.12
#